data_f7e12b84bee4d74bce5a98ef7da01eb6
#
_entry.id   f7e12b84bee4d74bce5a98ef7da01eb6
#
_cell.length_a   1.000
_cell.length_b   1.000
_cell.length_c   1.000
_cell.angle_alpha   90.00
_cell.angle_beta   90.00
_cell.angle_gamma   90.00
#
_symmetry.space_group_name_H-M   'P 1'
#
loop_
_entity.id
_entity.type
_entity.pdbx_description
1 polymer ?
#
loop_
_entity_poly.entity_id
_entity_poly.type
_entity_poly.pdbx_seq_one_letter_code
_entity_poly.pdbx_strand_id
1 'polypeptide(L)'
;MIIFTIYLLLYTVGFVIPQKTTHPVLERLSKPVTIAHQGGNKVYPDESLLAFTKAVDMGIQVLEMDIHRTRDGVIVINHDQAIDRLTEGSGLIREMSWPELQEVDGAYNWSPDGLTYPYRGKGVKILSLNTVLDSFPQQVYDIEIKQHDPPLENDLCDLLRQYGVAYDQVVVASFSDETLTRFQHACPEVATSLPVNQGTILYILSRVGLERLLPLDAVVAQLPRSFSTKLGQLELDRRYINAFAKGDRQVWVWTGNDSIEMRRIVNMGVHGIITDRPGILMDFVQ
;
A
#
# COMPACT_ATOMS: atom_id res chain seq x y z
N MET A 1 -0.03 14.97 -42.28
CA MET A 1 -0.05 16.32 -41.73
C MET A 1 -1.04 16.46 -40.56
N ILE A 2 -2.34 16.21 -40.74
CA ILE A 2 -3.40 16.37 -39.68
C ILE A 2 -3.08 15.57 -38.41
N ILE A 3 -2.73 14.28 -38.51
CA ILE A 3 -2.41 13.41 -37.36
C ILE A 3 -1.23 13.95 -36.56
N PHE A 4 -0.18 14.40 -37.24
CA PHE A 4 1.00 14.98 -36.59
C PHE A 4 0.64 16.30 -35.87
N THR A 5 -0.21 17.11 -36.48
CA THR A 5 -0.66 18.38 -35.85
C THR A 5 -1.52 18.11 -34.62
N ILE A 6 -2.41 17.12 -34.68
CA ILE A 6 -3.23 16.71 -33.51
C ILE A 6 -2.31 16.16 -32.39
N TYR A 7 -1.35 15.31 -32.72
CA TYR A 7 -0.40 14.79 -31.73
C TYR A 7 0.39 15.93 -31.06
N LEU A 8 0.93 16.89 -31.84
CA LEU A 8 1.66 18.03 -31.31
C LEU A 8 0.78 18.90 -30.41
N LEU A 9 -0.48 19.11 -30.78
CA LEU A 9 -1.45 19.83 -29.95
C LEU A 9 -1.68 19.10 -28.63
N LEU A 10 -1.96 17.80 -28.65
CA LEU A 10 -2.16 16.99 -27.44
C LEU A 10 -0.91 17.00 -26.56
N TYR A 11 0.27 16.87 -27.17
CA TYR A 11 1.53 16.92 -26.44
C TYR A 11 1.72 18.27 -25.72
N THR A 12 1.44 19.40 -26.40
CA THR A 12 1.53 20.73 -25.81
C THR A 12 0.49 20.99 -24.73
N VAL A 13 -0.76 20.52 -24.94
CA VAL A 13 -1.83 20.61 -23.94
C VAL A 13 -1.44 19.90 -22.66
N GLY A 14 -0.76 18.75 -22.73
CA GLY A 14 -0.29 18.03 -21.56
C GLY A 14 0.62 18.87 -20.63
N PHE A 15 1.31 19.90 -21.12
CA PHE A 15 2.16 20.75 -20.28
C PHE A 15 1.39 21.79 -19.45
N VAL A 16 0.14 22.08 -19.79
CA VAL A 16 -0.71 23.01 -19.02
C VAL A 16 -1.64 22.30 -18.05
N ILE A 17 -1.70 20.96 -18.08
CA ILE A 17 -2.48 20.17 -17.12
C ILE A 17 -1.74 20.13 -15.78
N PRO A 18 -2.36 20.58 -14.68
CA PRO A 18 -1.75 20.51 -13.35
C PRO A 18 -1.41 19.08 -12.95
N GLN A 19 -0.29 18.90 -12.27
CA GLN A 19 0.17 17.61 -11.78
C GLN A 19 0.58 17.75 -10.31
N LYS A 20 0.04 16.92 -9.42
CA LYS A 20 0.58 16.81 -8.06
C LYS A 20 1.86 15.99 -8.14
N THR A 21 2.98 16.57 -7.81
CA THR A 21 4.30 15.94 -7.98
C THR A 21 5.05 15.71 -6.67
N THR A 22 4.54 16.24 -5.56
CA THR A 22 5.15 16.10 -4.23
C THR A 22 4.09 15.99 -3.14
N HIS A 23 4.50 15.49 -1.99
CA HIS A 23 3.70 15.44 -0.76
C HIS A 23 4.64 15.31 0.45
N PRO A 24 4.33 15.92 1.61
CA PRO A 24 5.20 15.89 2.80
C PRO A 24 5.60 14.49 3.27
N VAL A 25 4.74 13.49 3.12
CA VAL A 25 5.08 12.10 3.46
C VAL A 25 6.35 11.60 2.75
N LEU A 26 6.60 12.05 1.51
CA LEU A 26 7.76 11.62 0.73
C LEU A 26 9.08 12.21 1.26
N GLU A 27 9.02 13.34 1.96
CA GLU A 27 10.18 14.00 2.57
C GLU A 27 10.72 13.22 3.77
N ARG A 28 9.89 12.36 4.37
CA ARG A 28 10.28 11.48 5.48
C ARG A 28 11.01 10.22 5.03
N LEU A 29 11.03 9.93 3.73
CA LEU A 29 11.49 8.66 3.17
C LEU A 29 12.81 8.81 2.43
N SER A 30 13.76 7.93 2.70
CA SER A 30 15.02 7.82 1.97
C SER A 30 14.96 6.67 0.95
N LYS A 31 15.55 6.86 -0.23
CA LYS A 31 15.53 5.87 -1.30
C LYS A 31 16.75 4.92 -1.21
N PRO A 32 16.59 3.62 -1.44
CA PRO A 32 15.31 2.94 -1.69
C PRO A 32 14.44 2.89 -0.43
N VAL A 33 13.14 3.20 -0.58
CA VAL A 33 12.18 3.09 0.51
C VAL A 33 11.99 1.63 0.88
N THR A 34 12.10 1.32 2.17
CA THR A 34 11.91 -0.04 2.69
C THR A 34 10.52 -0.17 3.32
N ILE A 35 9.72 -1.12 2.82
CA ILE A 35 8.32 -1.28 3.20
C ILE A 35 8.07 -2.73 3.61
N ALA A 36 7.59 -2.94 4.85
CA ALA A 36 7.23 -4.26 5.33
C ALA A 36 5.77 -4.57 5.02
N HIS A 37 5.52 -5.45 4.05
CA HIS A 37 4.20 -5.94 3.68
C HIS A 37 3.60 -6.74 4.83
N GLN A 38 2.48 -6.25 5.39
CA GLN A 38 1.82 -6.84 6.55
C GLN A 38 2.78 -7.06 7.75
N GLY A 39 3.79 -6.17 7.88
CA GLY A 39 4.84 -6.30 8.87
C GLY A 39 5.92 -7.36 8.58
N GLY A 40 5.81 -8.12 7.49
CA GLY A 40 6.74 -9.21 7.11
C GLY A 40 6.13 -10.60 7.25
N ASN A 41 5.02 -10.83 6.61
CA ASN A 41 4.12 -11.97 6.76
C ASN A 41 4.71 -13.36 6.43
N LYS A 42 5.87 -13.44 5.76
CA LYS A 42 6.60 -14.72 5.58
C LYS A 42 7.54 -15.07 6.71
N VAL A 43 7.71 -14.17 7.69
CA VAL A 43 8.64 -14.35 8.80
C VAL A 43 7.92 -14.30 10.15
N TYR A 44 6.88 -13.47 10.24
CA TYR A 44 6.08 -13.25 11.45
C TYR A 44 4.59 -13.36 11.11
N PRO A 45 3.71 -13.58 12.13
CA PRO A 45 2.26 -13.56 11.88
C PRO A 45 1.83 -12.26 11.23
N ASP A 46 1.06 -12.40 10.14
CA ASP A 46 0.56 -11.28 9.34
C ASP A 46 -0.04 -10.20 10.25
N GLU A 47 0.36 -8.94 10.01
CA GLU A 47 -0.29 -7.77 10.62
C GLU A 47 -0.37 -7.78 12.14
N SER A 48 0.51 -8.55 12.78
CA SER A 48 0.60 -8.63 14.24
C SER A 48 1.48 -7.53 14.82
N LEU A 49 1.25 -7.19 16.10
CA LEU A 49 2.11 -6.27 16.82
C LEU A 49 3.58 -6.75 16.83
N LEU A 50 3.78 -8.08 16.89
CA LEU A 50 5.10 -8.67 16.77
C LEU A 50 5.77 -8.36 15.43
N ALA A 51 5.05 -8.57 14.32
CA ALA A 51 5.58 -8.32 12.97
C ALA A 51 5.97 -6.84 12.80
N PHE A 52 5.08 -5.92 13.18
CA PHE A 52 5.36 -4.48 13.10
C PHE A 52 6.51 -4.06 14.02
N THR A 53 6.56 -4.57 15.25
CA THR A 53 7.70 -4.30 16.17
C THR A 53 9.00 -4.75 15.55
N LYS A 54 9.05 -5.97 14.99
CA LYS A 54 10.27 -6.48 14.34
C LYS A 54 10.67 -5.68 13.11
N ALA A 55 9.70 -5.23 12.29
CA ALA A 55 9.98 -4.36 11.15
C ALA A 55 10.60 -3.02 11.61
N VAL A 56 10.04 -2.39 12.64
CA VAL A 56 10.55 -1.13 13.22
C VAL A 56 11.94 -1.33 13.84
N ASP A 57 12.14 -2.41 14.60
CA ASP A 57 13.44 -2.76 15.21
C ASP A 57 14.55 -2.92 14.16
N MET A 58 14.21 -3.39 12.95
CA MET A 58 15.14 -3.53 11.83
C MET A 58 15.41 -2.19 11.11
N GLY A 59 14.64 -1.13 11.38
CA GLY A 59 14.77 0.17 10.71
C GLY A 59 13.97 0.27 9.40
N ILE A 60 12.94 -0.54 9.20
CA ILE A 60 12.00 -0.40 8.07
C ILE A 60 11.34 0.97 8.14
N GLN A 61 11.25 1.65 7.00
CA GLN A 61 10.73 3.02 6.92
C GLN A 61 9.21 3.09 6.92
N VAL A 62 8.54 2.11 6.31
CA VAL A 62 7.08 2.11 6.11
C VAL A 62 6.50 0.79 6.57
N LEU A 63 5.48 0.85 7.44
CA LEU A 63 4.65 -0.29 7.79
C LEU A 63 3.45 -0.33 6.83
N GLU A 64 3.36 -1.38 6.06
CA GLU A 64 2.20 -1.62 5.21
C GLU A 64 1.20 -2.51 5.92
N MET A 65 -0.11 -2.22 5.77
CA MET A 65 -1.20 -2.91 6.43
C MET A 65 -2.52 -2.77 5.68
N ASP A 66 -3.39 -3.76 5.87
CA ASP A 66 -4.71 -3.86 5.26
C ASP A 66 -5.82 -3.61 6.30
N ILE A 67 -6.85 -2.84 5.96
CA ILE A 67 -7.88 -2.48 6.93
C ILE A 67 -9.29 -2.87 6.54
N HIS A 68 -10.04 -3.24 7.58
CA HIS A 68 -11.48 -3.43 7.58
C HIS A 68 -12.12 -2.68 8.77
N ARG A 69 -13.46 -2.63 8.81
CA ARG A 69 -14.21 -2.06 9.93
C ARG A 69 -15.17 -3.09 10.51
N THR A 70 -15.17 -3.23 11.82
CA THR A 70 -16.12 -4.07 12.56
C THR A 70 -17.56 -3.52 12.50
N ARG A 71 -18.53 -4.35 12.90
CA ARG A 71 -19.95 -3.96 13.02
C ARG A 71 -20.16 -2.76 13.95
N ASP A 72 -19.38 -2.67 15.01
CA ASP A 72 -19.44 -1.59 16.02
C ASP A 72 -18.49 -0.41 15.74
N GLY A 73 -17.89 -0.37 14.52
CA GLY A 73 -17.21 0.81 13.99
C GLY A 73 -15.71 0.89 14.26
N VAL A 74 -15.08 -0.14 14.82
CA VAL A 74 -13.62 -0.15 15.04
C VAL A 74 -12.90 -0.48 13.74
N ILE A 75 -11.91 0.33 13.34
CA ILE A 75 -11.03 0.01 12.22
C ILE A 75 -9.99 -0.99 12.71
N VAL A 76 -9.96 -2.16 12.09
CA VAL A 76 -9.07 -3.27 12.42
C VAL A 76 -8.15 -3.61 11.27
N ILE A 77 -7.04 -4.24 11.58
CA ILE A 77 -6.01 -4.60 10.62
C ILE A 77 -6.13 -6.09 10.32
N ASN A 78 -6.44 -6.42 9.07
CA ASN A 78 -6.53 -7.78 8.56
C ASN A 78 -6.65 -7.77 7.03
N HIS A 79 -5.87 -8.59 6.35
CA HIS A 79 -5.88 -8.66 4.88
C HIS A 79 -7.21 -9.16 4.32
N ASP A 80 -7.74 -10.25 4.87
CA ASP A 80 -8.95 -10.88 4.37
C ASP A 80 -10.20 -10.24 4.99
N GLN A 81 -11.30 -10.23 4.27
CA GLN A 81 -12.59 -9.77 4.81
C GLN A 81 -13.14 -10.68 5.92
N ALA A 82 -12.65 -11.93 6.01
CA ALA A 82 -13.01 -12.92 7.00
C ALA A 82 -11.80 -13.34 7.84
N ILE A 83 -12.03 -13.76 9.07
CA ILE A 83 -10.95 -14.14 10.00
C ILE A 83 -10.45 -15.59 9.82
N ASP A 84 -11.04 -16.36 8.92
CA ASP A 84 -10.90 -17.82 8.79
C ASP A 84 -9.47 -18.28 8.51
N ARG A 85 -8.70 -17.51 7.74
CA ARG A 85 -7.36 -17.93 7.29
C ARG A 85 -6.36 -18.04 8.43
N LEU A 86 -6.34 -17.07 9.33
CA LEU A 86 -5.31 -16.96 10.36
C LEU A 86 -5.77 -17.39 11.76
N THR A 87 -7.09 -17.43 12.00
CA THR A 87 -7.64 -17.71 13.32
C THR A 87 -8.31 -19.10 13.38
N GLU A 88 -8.69 -19.55 14.57
CA GLU A 88 -9.57 -20.70 14.79
C GLU A 88 -11.06 -20.37 14.60
N GLY A 89 -11.39 -19.09 14.50
CA GLY A 89 -12.74 -18.60 14.27
C GLY A 89 -13.10 -18.53 12.80
N SER A 90 -14.35 -18.14 12.53
CA SER A 90 -14.85 -17.91 11.17
C SER A 90 -15.85 -16.77 11.14
N GLY A 91 -15.96 -16.09 10.00
CA GLY A 91 -16.94 -15.03 9.77
C GLY A 91 -16.34 -13.73 9.25
N LEU A 92 -17.23 -12.87 8.75
CA LEU A 92 -16.85 -11.59 8.18
C LEU A 92 -16.59 -10.55 9.27
N ILE A 93 -15.49 -9.85 9.20
CA ILE A 93 -15.09 -8.78 10.14
C ILE A 93 -16.21 -7.74 10.29
N ARG A 94 -16.82 -7.32 9.20
CA ARG A 94 -17.91 -6.33 9.19
C ARG A 94 -19.18 -6.78 9.94
N GLU A 95 -19.30 -8.08 10.22
CA GLU A 95 -20.44 -8.67 10.95
C GLU A 95 -20.11 -8.95 12.43
N MET A 96 -18.84 -8.81 12.81
CA MET A 96 -18.34 -9.02 14.16
C MET A 96 -18.11 -7.70 14.89
N SER A 97 -18.28 -7.70 16.20
CA SER A 97 -17.87 -6.60 17.08
C SER A 97 -16.39 -6.70 17.45
N TRP A 98 -15.83 -5.58 17.87
CA TRP A 98 -14.45 -5.55 18.36
C TRP A 98 -14.18 -6.53 19.53
N PRO A 99 -15.05 -6.63 20.57
CA PRO A 99 -14.86 -7.62 21.61
C PRO A 99 -14.86 -9.07 21.10
N GLU A 100 -15.73 -9.42 20.12
CA GLU A 100 -15.74 -10.76 19.51
C GLU A 100 -14.41 -11.06 18.80
N LEU A 101 -13.82 -10.10 18.08
CA LEU A 101 -12.52 -10.26 17.45
C LEU A 101 -11.37 -10.42 18.45
N GLN A 102 -11.52 -9.91 19.68
CA GLN A 102 -10.50 -10.05 20.71
C GLN A 102 -10.49 -11.43 21.39
N GLU A 103 -11.51 -12.27 21.17
CA GLU A 103 -11.54 -13.63 21.72
C GLU A 103 -10.71 -14.62 20.89
N VAL A 104 -10.49 -14.35 19.59
CA VAL A 104 -9.74 -15.27 18.71
C VAL A 104 -8.21 -15.09 18.81
N ASP A 105 -7.49 -16.18 18.48
CA ASP A 105 -6.04 -16.17 18.30
C ASP A 105 -5.69 -15.77 16.87
N GLY A 106 -5.18 -14.54 16.66
CA GLY A 106 -4.85 -13.97 15.36
C GLY A 106 -3.71 -14.67 14.61
N ALA A 107 -3.05 -15.66 15.23
CA ALA A 107 -1.98 -16.43 14.60
C ALA A 107 -2.18 -17.96 14.71
N TYR A 108 -3.40 -18.39 15.01
CA TYR A 108 -3.71 -19.81 15.24
C TYR A 108 -3.31 -20.70 14.05
N ASN A 109 -3.58 -20.25 12.84
CA ASN A 109 -3.29 -20.97 11.59
C ASN A 109 -2.05 -20.43 10.87
N TRP A 110 -1.38 -19.41 11.41
CA TRP A 110 -0.17 -18.89 10.77
C TRP A 110 0.96 -19.92 10.83
N SER A 111 1.62 -20.13 9.69
CA SER A 111 2.69 -21.10 9.56
C SER A 111 3.74 -20.59 8.55
N PRO A 112 5.04 -20.63 8.88
CA PRO A 112 6.10 -20.25 7.95
C PRO A 112 6.38 -21.31 6.88
N ASP A 113 5.96 -22.55 7.10
CA ASP A 113 6.28 -23.74 6.29
C ASP A 113 5.06 -24.61 5.92
N GLY A 114 3.86 -24.23 6.38
CA GLY A 114 2.62 -24.98 6.21
C GLY A 114 2.50 -26.23 7.11
N LEU A 115 3.48 -26.47 7.99
CA LEU A 115 3.56 -27.68 8.84
C LEU A 115 3.64 -27.34 10.32
N THR A 116 4.32 -26.27 10.68
CA THR A 116 4.50 -25.83 12.07
C THR A 116 3.69 -24.58 12.35
N TYR A 117 3.19 -24.44 13.57
CA TYR A 117 2.37 -23.31 14.02
C TYR A 117 2.98 -22.66 15.28
N PRO A 118 4.11 -21.97 15.15
CA PRO A 118 4.91 -21.55 16.30
C PRO A 118 4.24 -20.49 17.18
N TYR A 119 3.24 -19.79 16.67
CA TYR A 119 2.53 -18.72 17.39
C TYR A 119 1.13 -19.12 17.87
N ARG A 120 0.65 -20.32 17.56
CA ARG A 120 -0.63 -20.84 18.02
C ARG A 120 -0.70 -20.84 19.55
N GLY A 121 -1.73 -20.23 20.12
CA GLY A 121 -1.93 -20.13 21.57
C GLY A 121 -0.94 -19.21 22.28
N LYS A 122 -0.25 -18.32 21.57
CA LYS A 122 0.71 -17.36 22.14
C LYS A 122 0.09 -15.99 22.44
N GLY A 123 -1.22 -15.82 22.27
CA GLY A 123 -1.93 -14.59 22.58
C GLY A 123 -1.76 -13.49 21.53
N VAL A 124 -1.44 -13.86 20.28
CA VAL A 124 -1.45 -12.92 19.16
C VAL A 124 -2.90 -12.50 18.90
N LYS A 125 -3.15 -11.20 18.82
CA LYS A 125 -4.48 -10.64 18.60
C LYS A 125 -4.59 -9.92 17.27
N ILE A 126 -5.80 -9.88 16.70
CA ILE A 126 -6.13 -8.94 15.63
C ILE A 126 -6.02 -7.54 16.23
N LEU A 127 -5.36 -6.62 15.52
CA LEU A 127 -5.09 -5.27 16.00
C LEU A 127 -6.17 -4.29 15.53
N SER A 128 -6.46 -3.28 16.34
CA SER A 128 -7.08 -2.05 15.83
C SER A 128 -6.03 -1.12 15.24
N LEU A 129 -6.42 -0.28 14.30
CA LEU A 129 -5.53 0.75 13.75
C LEU A 129 -5.04 1.71 14.86
N ASN A 130 -5.90 2.03 15.85
CA ASN A 130 -5.51 2.79 17.03
C ASN A 130 -4.30 2.16 17.74
N THR A 131 -4.32 0.85 17.96
CA THR A 131 -3.21 0.14 18.63
C THR A 131 -1.89 0.33 17.91
N VAL A 132 -1.90 0.30 16.56
CA VAL A 132 -0.68 0.49 15.75
C VAL A 132 -0.21 1.94 15.79
N LEU A 133 -1.13 2.91 15.64
CA LEU A 133 -0.79 4.33 15.72
C LEU A 133 -0.23 4.72 17.09
N ASP A 134 -0.77 4.16 18.17
CA ASP A 134 -0.26 4.36 19.54
C ASP A 134 1.12 3.74 19.74
N SER A 135 1.34 2.54 19.16
CA SER A 135 2.59 1.79 19.35
C SER A 135 3.77 2.36 18.56
N PHE A 136 3.51 2.97 17.40
CA PHE A 136 4.55 3.42 16.47
C PHE A 136 4.36 4.87 15.99
N PRO A 137 4.22 5.86 16.87
CA PRO A 137 3.75 7.22 16.52
C PRO A 137 4.68 8.01 15.57
N GLN A 138 5.91 7.53 15.34
CA GLN A 138 6.87 8.17 14.44
C GLN A 138 6.98 7.49 13.08
N GLN A 139 6.27 6.39 12.88
CA GLN A 139 6.37 5.57 11.68
C GLN A 139 5.60 6.18 10.53
N VAL A 140 6.03 5.88 9.30
CA VAL A 140 5.21 6.10 8.10
C VAL A 140 4.37 4.85 7.86
N TYR A 141 3.11 5.05 7.46
CA TYR A 141 2.15 3.99 7.24
C TYR A 141 1.71 3.96 5.78
N ASP A 142 1.59 2.76 5.25
CA ASP A 142 0.93 2.46 3.97
C ASP A 142 -0.31 1.64 4.29
N ILE A 143 -1.50 2.23 4.10
CA ILE A 143 -2.77 1.66 4.56
C ILE A 143 -3.63 1.32 3.34
N GLU A 144 -3.87 0.03 3.11
CA GLU A 144 -4.78 -0.41 2.07
C GLU A 144 -6.21 -0.58 2.60
N ILE A 145 -7.17 0.14 1.99
CA ILE A 145 -8.59 -0.05 2.27
C ILE A 145 -9.09 -1.27 1.49
N LYS A 146 -9.28 -2.40 2.19
CA LYS A 146 -9.81 -3.65 1.60
C LYS A 146 -11.33 -3.68 1.58
N GLN A 147 -11.98 -3.06 2.56
CA GLN A 147 -13.44 -3.04 2.65
C GLN A 147 -14.03 -1.94 1.78
N HIS A 148 -14.88 -2.33 0.84
CA HIS A 148 -15.55 -1.40 -0.08
C HIS A 148 -17.00 -1.10 0.33
N ASP A 149 -17.64 -2.06 1.02
CA ASP A 149 -19.01 -1.99 1.49
C ASP A 149 -19.20 -2.72 2.84
N PRO A 150 -19.77 -2.05 3.86
CA PRO A 150 -20.05 -0.62 3.92
C PRO A 150 -18.77 0.25 3.88
N PRO A 151 -18.85 1.49 3.35
CA PRO A 151 -17.71 2.37 3.23
C PRO A 151 -17.16 2.78 4.60
N LEU A 152 -15.82 2.99 4.69
CA LEU A 152 -15.12 3.38 5.92
C LEU A 152 -14.21 4.60 5.75
N GLU A 153 -14.23 5.24 4.59
CA GLU A 153 -13.28 6.28 4.21
C GLU A 153 -13.34 7.50 5.14
N ASN A 154 -14.55 7.91 5.55
CA ASN A 154 -14.72 9.03 6.49
C ASN A 154 -14.18 8.66 7.88
N ASP A 155 -14.50 7.44 8.37
CA ASP A 155 -14.04 6.98 9.69
C ASP A 155 -12.51 6.90 9.72
N LEU A 156 -11.88 6.43 8.64
CA LEU A 156 -10.43 6.42 8.51
C LEU A 156 -9.86 7.83 8.54
N CYS A 157 -10.42 8.75 7.75
CA CYS A 157 -9.95 10.13 7.71
C CYS A 157 -10.03 10.80 9.09
N ASP A 158 -11.16 10.66 9.78
CA ASP A 158 -11.36 11.23 11.11
C ASP A 158 -10.37 10.66 12.12
N LEU A 159 -10.10 9.35 12.06
CA LEU A 159 -9.09 8.71 12.90
C LEU A 159 -7.69 9.25 12.62
N LEU A 160 -7.26 9.33 11.35
CA LEU A 160 -5.95 9.85 10.98
C LEU A 160 -5.75 11.31 11.43
N ARG A 161 -6.80 12.14 11.31
CA ARG A 161 -6.80 13.54 11.81
C ARG A 161 -6.68 13.59 13.32
N GLN A 162 -7.41 12.74 14.03
CA GLN A 162 -7.36 12.66 15.51
C GLN A 162 -5.95 12.34 16.01
N TYR A 163 -5.24 11.46 15.31
CA TYR A 163 -3.85 11.11 15.64
C TYR A 163 -2.82 12.11 15.11
N GLY A 164 -3.23 13.08 14.29
CA GLY A 164 -2.34 14.07 13.69
C GLY A 164 -1.38 13.54 12.65
N VAL A 165 -1.59 12.31 12.14
CA VAL A 165 -0.71 11.61 11.17
C VAL A 165 -1.13 11.82 9.72
N ALA A 166 -2.29 12.41 9.47
CA ALA A 166 -2.90 12.51 8.14
C ALA A 166 -2.02 13.25 7.11
N TYR A 167 -1.25 14.23 7.55
CA TYR A 167 -0.55 15.13 6.64
C TYR A 167 0.78 14.59 6.09
N ASP A 168 1.59 13.91 6.89
CA ASP A 168 2.97 13.57 6.52
C ASP A 168 3.43 12.14 6.89
N GLN A 169 2.51 11.30 7.40
CA GLN A 169 2.87 9.95 7.83
C GLN A 169 2.10 8.84 7.12
N VAL A 170 1.12 9.16 6.27
CA VAL A 170 0.24 8.14 5.70
C VAL A 170 0.19 8.22 4.18
N VAL A 171 0.25 7.05 3.55
CA VAL A 171 -0.17 6.80 2.17
C VAL A 171 -1.36 5.86 2.23
N VAL A 172 -2.45 6.16 1.52
CA VAL A 172 -3.62 5.29 1.43
C VAL A 172 -3.73 4.67 0.05
N ALA A 173 -3.96 3.37 0.01
CA ALA A 173 -4.16 2.59 -1.20
C ALA A 173 -5.52 1.89 -1.19
N SER A 174 -6.00 1.50 -2.36
CA SER A 174 -7.08 0.54 -2.55
C SER A 174 -7.06 -0.01 -3.97
N PHE A 175 -7.40 -1.27 -4.15
CA PHE A 175 -7.66 -1.86 -5.48
C PHE A 175 -8.99 -1.42 -6.07
N SER A 176 -9.88 -0.81 -5.27
CA SER A 176 -11.12 -0.19 -5.74
C SER A 176 -10.89 1.29 -6.04
N ASP A 177 -10.93 1.65 -7.32
CA ASP A 177 -10.82 3.05 -7.74
C ASP A 177 -11.95 3.92 -7.14
N GLU A 178 -13.14 3.35 -6.94
CA GLU A 178 -14.27 4.04 -6.31
C GLU A 178 -13.98 4.36 -4.84
N THR A 179 -13.51 3.37 -4.07
CA THR A 179 -13.10 3.52 -2.67
C THR A 179 -12.01 4.59 -2.53
N LEU A 180 -10.97 4.49 -3.36
CA LEU A 180 -9.86 5.45 -3.32
C LEU A 180 -10.32 6.87 -3.69
N THR A 181 -11.23 7.02 -4.66
CA THR A 181 -11.83 8.30 -5.02
C THR A 181 -12.67 8.88 -3.87
N ARG A 182 -13.48 8.05 -3.20
CA ARG A 182 -14.24 8.50 -2.01
C ARG A 182 -13.29 8.96 -0.90
N PHE A 183 -12.20 8.21 -0.67
CA PHE A 183 -11.19 8.59 0.32
C PHE A 183 -10.50 9.91 -0.04
N GLN A 184 -10.09 10.13 -1.28
CA GLN A 184 -9.48 11.38 -1.74
C GLN A 184 -10.40 12.60 -1.53
N HIS A 185 -11.72 12.41 -1.68
CA HIS A 185 -12.68 13.47 -1.39
C HIS A 185 -12.87 13.72 0.11
N ALA A 186 -12.86 12.68 0.92
CA ALA A 186 -13.01 12.79 2.38
C ALA A 186 -11.77 13.37 3.06
N CYS A 187 -10.57 13.03 2.53
CA CYS A 187 -9.29 13.29 3.14
C CYS A 187 -8.24 13.80 2.12
N PRO A 188 -8.46 14.96 1.51
CA PRO A 188 -7.61 15.46 0.41
C PRO A 188 -6.18 15.79 0.83
N GLU A 189 -5.92 15.93 2.13
CA GLU A 189 -4.60 16.17 2.71
C GLU A 189 -3.73 14.92 2.81
N VAL A 190 -4.30 13.71 2.71
CA VAL A 190 -3.55 12.45 2.78
C VAL A 190 -3.02 12.06 1.40
N ALA A 191 -1.79 11.56 1.36
CA ALA A 191 -1.22 10.98 0.14
C ALA A 191 -1.98 9.71 -0.26
N THR A 192 -2.17 9.52 -1.56
CA THR A 192 -2.79 8.29 -2.07
C THR A 192 -1.93 7.61 -3.11
N SER A 193 -2.12 6.30 -3.23
CA SER A 193 -1.58 5.48 -4.30
C SER A 193 -2.31 5.74 -5.62
N LEU A 194 -1.66 5.37 -6.74
CA LEU A 194 -2.21 5.49 -8.09
C LEU A 194 -3.39 4.52 -8.27
N PRO A 195 -4.60 5.01 -8.60
CA PRO A 195 -5.75 4.16 -8.91
C PRO A 195 -5.46 3.20 -10.07
N VAL A 196 -6.03 1.98 -10.03
CA VAL A 196 -5.74 0.90 -11.00
C VAL A 196 -6.04 1.31 -12.43
N ASN A 197 -7.20 1.96 -12.67
CA ASN A 197 -7.59 2.43 -13.99
C ASN A 197 -6.65 3.53 -14.50
N GLN A 198 -6.26 4.48 -13.64
CA GLN A 198 -5.30 5.52 -14.00
C GLN A 198 -3.92 4.92 -14.32
N GLY A 199 -3.50 3.90 -13.58
CA GLY A 199 -2.28 3.16 -13.87
C GLY A 199 -2.28 2.51 -15.26
N THR A 200 -3.39 1.91 -15.66
CA THR A 200 -3.56 1.33 -17.00
C THR A 200 -3.52 2.40 -18.09
N ILE A 201 -4.24 3.52 -17.91
CA ILE A 201 -4.24 4.64 -18.85
C ILE A 201 -2.83 5.25 -18.96
N LEU A 202 -2.15 5.46 -17.84
CA LEU A 202 -0.79 5.97 -17.80
C LEU A 202 0.17 5.06 -18.57
N TYR A 203 0.03 3.73 -18.41
CA TYR A 203 0.82 2.77 -19.16
C TYR A 203 0.67 2.98 -20.68
N ILE A 204 -0.57 3.06 -21.17
CA ILE A 204 -0.85 3.27 -22.59
C ILE A 204 -0.30 4.62 -23.08
N LEU A 205 -0.59 5.70 -22.37
CA LEU A 205 -0.15 7.05 -22.74
C LEU A 205 1.38 7.17 -22.70
N SER A 206 2.05 6.47 -21.79
CA SER A 206 3.51 6.44 -21.74
C SER A 206 4.12 5.86 -23.01
N ARG A 207 3.43 4.90 -23.71
CA ARG A 207 3.96 4.30 -24.96
C ARG A 207 4.04 5.28 -26.11
N VAL A 208 3.24 6.35 -26.07
CA VAL A 208 3.19 7.39 -27.12
C VAL A 208 3.69 8.76 -26.64
N GLY A 209 4.18 8.88 -25.41
CA GLY A 209 4.73 10.13 -24.87
C GLY A 209 3.66 11.17 -24.50
N LEU A 210 2.44 10.73 -24.23
CA LEU A 210 1.29 11.58 -23.90
C LEU A 210 0.85 11.44 -22.43
N GLU A 211 1.69 10.90 -21.56
CA GLU A 211 1.40 10.66 -20.13
C GLU A 211 1.01 11.91 -19.35
N ARG A 212 1.43 13.11 -19.81
CA ARG A 212 1.06 14.38 -19.20
C ARG A 212 -0.40 14.78 -19.41
N LEU A 213 -1.10 14.13 -20.34
CA LEU A 213 -2.53 14.35 -20.52
C LEU A 213 -3.38 13.79 -19.39
N LEU A 214 -2.82 12.86 -18.58
CA LEU A 214 -3.48 12.30 -17.43
C LEU A 214 -3.16 13.15 -16.19
N PRO A 215 -4.14 13.88 -15.62
CA PRO A 215 -3.96 14.53 -14.33
C PRO A 215 -3.81 13.47 -13.24
N LEU A 216 -2.78 13.59 -12.41
CA LEU A 216 -2.49 12.65 -11.36
C LEU A 216 -2.40 13.38 -10.02
N ASP A 217 -3.28 12.99 -9.09
CA ASP A 217 -3.24 13.43 -7.69
C ASP A 217 -2.44 12.46 -6.81
N ALA A 218 -2.25 11.23 -7.26
CA ALA A 218 -1.43 10.23 -6.60
C ALA A 218 0.06 10.60 -6.63
N VAL A 219 0.73 10.41 -5.50
CA VAL A 219 2.17 10.67 -5.36
C VAL A 219 3.00 9.39 -5.21
N VAL A 220 2.34 8.26 -5.00
CA VAL A 220 2.92 6.91 -4.97
C VAL A 220 2.20 6.03 -5.99
N ALA A 221 2.93 5.17 -6.70
CA ALA A 221 2.37 4.08 -7.47
C ALA A 221 2.88 2.76 -6.90
N GLN A 222 1.97 1.95 -6.37
CA GLN A 222 2.28 0.61 -5.86
C GLN A 222 1.97 -0.40 -6.94
N LEU A 223 3.00 -1.02 -7.50
CA LEU A 223 2.88 -1.80 -8.71
C LEU A 223 3.46 -3.21 -8.54
N PRO A 224 2.79 -4.25 -9.06
CA PRO A 224 3.44 -5.52 -9.26
C PRO A 224 4.49 -5.40 -10.38
N ARG A 225 5.47 -6.30 -10.37
CA ARG A 225 6.46 -6.36 -11.47
C ARG A 225 5.81 -6.66 -12.83
N SER A 226 4.75 -7.43 -12.83
CA SER A 226 3.93 -7.69 -14.01
C SER A 226 2.45 -7.74 -13.63
N PHE A 227 1.59 -7.33 -14.54
CA PHE A 227 0.16 -7.33 -14.33
C PHE A 227 -0.62 -7.75 -15.57
N SER A 228 -1.71 -8.49 -15.37
CA SER A 228 -2.58 -8.94 -16.43
C SER A 228 -3.66 -7.90 -16.72
N THR A 229 -3.83 -7.58 -18.00
CA THR A 229 -4.90 -6.69 -18.47
C THR A 229 -5.68 -7.36 -19.59
N LYS A 230 -6.76 -6.71 -20.04
CA LYS A 230 -7.48 -7.14 -21.26
C LYS A 230 -6.61 -7.10 -22.53
N LEU A 231 -5.48 -6.39 -22.49
CA LEU A 231 -4.50 -6.29 -23.59
C LEU A 231 -3.39 -7.34 -23.49
N GLY A 232 -3.42 -8.21 -22.47
CA GLY A 232 -2.40 -9.23 -22.19
C GLY A 232 -1.58 -8.93 -20.94
N GLN A 233 -0.48 -9.69 -20.77
CA GLN A 233 0.48 -9.48 -19.69
C GLN A 233 1.33 -8.25 -19.98
N LEU A 234 1.36 -7.31 -19.07
CA LEU A 234 2.18 -6.10 -19.12
C LEU A 234 3.29 -6.20 -18.07
N GLU A 235 4.51 -5.85 -18.48
CA GLU A 235 5.67 -5.80 -17.59
C GLU A 235 5.94 -4.36 -17.17
N LEU A 236 6.30 -4.16 -15.91
CA LEU A 236 6.82 -2.89 -15.43
C LEU A 236 8.17 -2.62 -16.10
N ASP A 237 8.33 -1.45 -16.70
CA ASP A 237 9.55 -1.01 -17.35
C ASP A 237 9.95 0.42 -16.99
N ARG A 238 11.18 0.79 -17.32
CA ARG A 238 11.71 2.13 -17.07
C ARG A 238 10.86 3.25 -17.68
N ARG A 239 10.24 3.00 -18.82
CA ARG A 239 9.43 4.00 -19.50
C ARG A 239 8.18 4.33 -18.69
N TYR A 240 7.50 3.30 -18.17
CA TYR A 240 6.36 3.48 -17.30
C TYR A 240 6.75 4.12 -15.96
N ILE A 241 7.84 3.64 -15.33
CA ILE A 241 8.37 4.24 -14.10
C ILE A 241 8.64 5.74 -14.31
N ASN A 242 9.36 6.11 -15.36
CA ASN A 242 9.68 7.51 -15.66
C ASN A 242 8.44 8.35 -16.05
N ALA A 243 7.41 7.73 -16.60
CA ALA A 243 6.16 8.41 -16.92
C ALA A 243 5.42 8.85 -15.64
N PHE A 244 5.45 8.02 -14.60
CA PHE A 244 4.86 8.34 -13.29
C PHE A 244 5.79 9.20 -12.43
N ALA A 245 7.06 8.81 -12.28
CA ALA A 245 8.02 9.40 -11.36
C ALA A 245 8.53 10.76 -11.83
N LYS A 246 7.63 11.76 -11.88
CA LYS A 246 7.94 13.15 -12.17
C LYS A 246 7.87 13.99 -10.91
N GLY A 247 8.86 14.85 -10.68
CA GLY A 247 9.04 15.52 -9.39
C GLY A 247 9.47 14.51 -8.34
N ASP A 248 8.81 14.52 -7.19
CA ASP A 248 9.11 13.62 -6.06
C ASP A 248 8.27 12.37 -6.03
N ARG A 249 7.33 12.17 -6.99
CA ARG A 249 6.49 10.96 -7.06
C ARG A 249 7.35 9.70 -7.07
N GLN A 250 6.87 8.66 -6.39
CA GLN A 250 7.60 7.42 -6.18
C GLN A 250 6.85 6.20 -6.72
N VAL A 251 7.59 5.26 -7.28
CA VAL A 251 7.10 3.93 -7.64
C VAL A 251 7.64 2.92 -6.62
N TRP A 252 6.73 2.22 -5.94
CA TRP A 252 7.03 1.13 -5.02
C TRP A 252 6.58 -0.19 -5.66
N VAL A 253 7.40 -1.22 -5.56
CA VAL A 253 7.12 -2.51 -6.24
C VAL A 253 6.92 -3.62 -5.23
N TRP A 254 5.88 -4.41 -5.40
CA TRP A 254 5.53 -5.57 -4.60
C TRP A 254 5.51 -6.87 -5.42
N THR A 255 5.85 -8.04 -4.83
CA THR A 255 6.63 -8.12 -3.60
C THR A 255 8.03 -8.61 -3.94
N GLY A 256 9.06 -7.88 -3.49
CA GLY A 256 10.45 -8.29 -3.62
C GLY A 256 10.87 -9.11 -2.40
N ASN A 257 11.09 -10.43 -2.54
CA ASN A 257 11.29 -11.34 -1.43
C ASN A 257 12.68 -12.02 -1.36
N ASP A 258 13.50 -11.81 -2.36
CA ASP A 258 14.88 -12.26 -2.39
C ASP A 258 15.82 -11.20 -3.00
N SER A 259 17.11 -11.27 -2.65
CA SER A 259 18.08 -10.25 -3.05
C SER A 259 18.32 -10.16 -4.57
N ILE A 260 18.06 -11.22 -5.32
CA ILE A 260 18.20 -11.22 -6.78
C ILE A 260 17.05 -10.41 -7.39
N GLU A 261 15.82 -10.65 -6.91
CA GLU A 261 14.63 -9.92 -7.34
C GLU A 261 14.72 -8.45 -6.92
N MET A 262 15.10 -8.15 -5.67
CA MET A 262 15.32 -6.79 -5.18
C MET A 262 16.31 -6.01 -6.06
N ARG A 263 17.42 -6.65 -6.44
CA ARG A 263 18.39 -6.04 -7.36
C ARG A 263 17.81 -5.76 -8.75
N ARG A 264 16.98 -6.64 -9.28
CA ARG A 264 16.29 -6.42 -10.56
C ARG A 264 15.33 -5.23 -10.45
N ILE A 265 14.53 -5.16 -9.37
CA ILE A 265 13.59 -4.09 -9.09
C ILE A 265 14.32 -2.73 -9.00
N VAL A 266 15.37 -2.64 -8.19
CA VAL A 266 16.17 -1.39 -8.05
C VAL A 266 16.81 -0.98 -9.37
N ASN A 267 17.34 -1.95 -10.14
CA ASN A 267 17.95 -1.68 -11.46
C ASN A 267 16.93 -1.15 -12.49
N MET A 268 15.63 -1.35 -12.30
CA MET A 268 14.60 -0.72 -13.14
C MET A 268 14.41 0.77 -12.84
N GLY A 269 14.94 1.27 -11.71
CA GLY A 269 14.83 2.67 -11.29
C GLY A 269 13.61 2.95 -10.42
N VAL A 270 13.09 1.95 -9.70
CA VAL A 270 12.02 2.12 -8.72
C VAL A 270 12.54 2.80 -7.46
N HIS A 271 11.64 3.33 -6.65
CA HIS A 271 11.96 4.16 -5.49
C HIS A 271 11.78 3.42 -4.16
N GLY A 272 11.00 2.33 -4.15
CA GLY A 272 10.74 1.54 -2.96
C GLY A 272 10.44 0.07 -3.27
N ILE A 273 10.65 -0.78 -2.27
CA ILE A 273 10.39 -2.22 -2.30
C ILE A 273 9.47 -2.58 -1.15
N ILE A 274 8.34 -3.18 -1.50
CA ILE A 274 7.40 -3.81 -0.56
C ILE A 274 7.78 -5.28 -0.47
N THR A 275 8.04 -5.78 0.74
CA THR A 275 8.56 -7.13 0.97
C THR A 275 7.86 -7.88 2.10
N ASP A 276 7.69 -9.19 1.93
CA ASP A 276 7.26 -10.11 2.98
C ASP A 276 8.44 -10.53 3.90
N ARG A 277 9.69 -10.11 3.57
CA ARG A 277 10.93 -10.53 4.24
C ARG A 277 11.79 -9.32 4.58
N PRO A 278 11.38 -8.50 5.58
CA PRO A 278 12.04 -7.23 5.88
C PRO A 278 13.53 -7.38 6.20
N GLY A 279 13.97 -8.46 6.88
CA GLY A 279 15.37 -8.69 7.15
C GLY A 279 16.23 -8.80 5.89
N ILE A 280 15.75 -9.53 4.85
CA ILE A 280 16.45 -9.63 3.56
C ILE A 280 16.55 -8.27 2.87
N LEU A 281 15.49 -7.45 2.96
CA LEU A 281 15.51 -6.11 2.38
C LEU A 281 16.52 -5.21 3.09
N MET A 282 16.59 -5.25 4.42
CA MET A 282 17.53 -4.44 5.18
C MET A 282 18.98 -4.86 4.92
N ASP A 283 19.29 -6.17 4.83
CA ASP A 283 20.61 -6.67 4.43
C ASP A 283 20.98 -6.24 2.98
N PHE A 284 19.98 -6.08 2.12
CA PHE A 284 20.18 -5.69 0.72
C PHE A 284 20.48 -4.20 0.55
N VAL A 285 19.92 -3.32 1.39
CA VAL A 285 20.06 -1.86 1.26
C VAL A 285 21.24 -1.27 2.05
N GLN A 286 21.85 -2.06 2.94
CA GLN A 286 23.10 -1.72 3.63
C GLN A 286 24.32 -1.94 2.73
#